data_f2d2d8ef49c7062197d236dd8f41d885
#
_entry.id   f2d2d8ef49c7062197d236dd8f41d885
#
_cell.length_a   1.000
_cell.length_b   1.000
_cell.length_c   1.000
_cell.angle_alpha   90.00
_cell.angle_beta   90.00
_cell.angle_gamma   90.00
#
_symmetry.space_group_name_H-M   'P 1'
#
loop_
_entity.id
_entity.type
_entity.pdbx_description
1 polymer ?
#
loop_
_entity_poly.entity_id
_entity_poly.type
_entity_poly.pdbx_seq_one_letter_code
_entity_poly.pdbx_strand_id
1 'polypeptide(L)'
;NSYGVKQNEIVIALGRVQSNAKGYAAGYVKENNTLENDVDISYDILETNIELKEDDYALIFGVNANLIGISHVTKVGDEIRKNVIGISSVKTLIEEMSSGIPAGSMGVKCTNITKDISEQFNFPEGIYVTEVEVDSPAYKAGLQAGDIIYEYNGGTVGSVQDFSDMILMSEKGDSVTIKLKRTGRGGEYRELEYTVKMGLRLD
;
A
#
# COMPACT_ATOMS: atom_id res chain seq x y z
N ASN A 1 6.49 1.44 14.84
CA ASN A 1 6.55 0.43 13.80
C ASN A 1 5.32 -0.49 13.91
N SER A 2 4.46 -0.52 12.89
CA SER A 2 3.24 -1.36 12.85
C SER A 2 3.53 -2.83 12.56
N TYR A 3 4.62 -3.16 11.92
CA TYR A 3 4.95 -4.57 11.53
C TYR A 3 5.17 -5.55 12.69
N GLY A 4 5.38 -5.06 13.90
CA GLY A 4 5.59 -5.90 15.10
C GLY A 4 4.34 -6.11 15.94
N VAL A 5 3.22 -5.52 15.56
CA VAL A 5 1.96 -5.60 16.31
C VAL A 5 1.33 -6.98 16.16
N LYS A 6 0.88 -7.57 17.25
CA LYS A 6 0.33 -8.92 17.26
C LYS A 6 -1.18 -8.91 17.48
N GLN A 7 -1.83 -9.96 17.01
CA GLN A 7 -3.23 -10.22 17.34
C GLN A 7 -3.42 -10.28 18.86
N ASN A 8 -4.52 -9.70 19.35
CA ASN A 8 -4.87 -9.55 20.76
C ASN A 8 -3.97 -8.57 21.54
N GLU A 9 -3.08 -7.83 20.90
CA GLU A 9 -2.32 -6.76 21.55
C GLU A 9 -3.25 -5.59 21.91
N ILE A 10 -3.11 -5.06 23.14
CA ILE A 10 -3.92 -3.95 23.62
C ILE A 10 -3.45 -2.66 22.94
N VAL A 11 -4.42 -1.88 22.46
CA VAL A 11 -4.21 -0.60 21.79
C VAL A 11 -5.11 0.48 22.40
N ILE A 12 -4.63 1.72 22.32
CA ILE A 12 -5.32 2.90 22.81
C ILE A 12 -5.47 3.89 21.65
N ALA A 13 -6.71 4.25 21.34
CA ALA A 13 -7.03 5.32 20.41
C ALA A 13 -7.11 6.65 21.15
N LEU A 14 -6.40 7.66 20.68
CA LEU A 14 -6.43 9.04 21.18
C LEU A 14 -6.86 9.97 20.05
N GLY A 15 -7.95 10.71 20.24
CA GLY A 15 -8.46 11.66 19.25
C GLY A 15 -9.95 11.89 19.40
N ARG A 16 -10.59 12.29 18.29
CA ARG A 16 -12.03 12.41 18.25
C ARG A 16 -12.67 11.03 18.06
N VAL A 17 -13.10 10.42 19.17
CA VAL A 17 -13.81 9.15 19.18
C VAL A 17 -15.22 9.42 19.74
N GLN A 18 -16.22 9.50 18.87
CA GLN A 18 -17.58 9.92 19.22
C GLN A 18 -18.31 8.95 20.15
N SER A 19 -17.85 7.70 20.19
CA SER A 19 -18.35 6.71 21.15
C SER A 19 -17.94 7.02 22.60
N ASN A 20 -16.96 7.92 22.78
CA ASN A 20 -16.47 8.29 24.11
C ASN A 20 -16.12 9.78 24.19
N ALA A 21 -16.91 10.53 24.96
CA ALA A 21 -16.73 11.99 25.19
C ALA A 21 -15.37 12.34 25.83
N LYS A 22 -14.59 11.35 26.30
CA LYS A 22 -13.28 11.55 26.93
C LYS A 22 -12.14 11.73 25.91
N GLY A 23 -12.38 11.51 24.60
CA GLY A 23 -11.37 11.64 23.55
C GLY A 23 -10.37 10.49 23.51
N TYR A 24 -10.64 9.37 24.15
CA TYR A 24 -9.86 8.14 24.05
C TYR A 24 -10.73 6.91 24.11
N ALA A 25 -10.26 5.82 23.50
CA ALA A 25 -10.86 4.49 23.63
C ALA A 25 -9.74 3.44 23.73
N ALA A 26 -10.02 2.34 24.36
CA ALA A 26 -9.10 1.20 24.44
C ALA A 26 -9.74 -0.02 23.80
N GLY A 27 -8.90 -0.84 23.20
CA GLY A 27 -9.30 -2.08 22.56
C GLY A 27 -8.12 -3.01 22.34
N TYR A 28 -8.27 -3.92 21.41
CA TYR A 28 -7.22 -4.85 21.01
C TYR A 28 -7.23 -5.05 19.49
N VAL A 29 -6.12 -5.50 18.95
CA VAL A 29 -5.95 -5.87 17.55
C VAL A 29 -6.67 -7.18 17.29
N LYS A 30 -7.65 -7.18 16.38
CA LYS A 30 -8.37 -8.38 15.94
C LYS A 30 -7.56 -9.14 14.91
N GLU A 31 -7.09 -8.40 13.90
CA GLU A 31 -6.32 -8.92 12.78
C GLU A 31 -5.25 -7.92 12.38
N ASN A 32 -4.11 -8.43 11.96
CA ASN A 32 -2.98 -7.66 11.47
C ASN A 32 -2.51 -8.24 10.13
N ASN A 33 -1.70 -7.46 9.40
CA ASN A 33 -1.10 -7.82 8.12
C ASN A 33 -2.09 -8.00 6.95
N THR A 34 -3.24 -7.35 6.98
CA THR A 34 -4.05 -7.18 5.80
C THR A 34 -3.48 -6.02 4.99
N LEU A 35 -3.19 -6.24 3.70
CA LEU A 35 -2.73 -5.17 2.81
C LEU A 35 -3.93 -4.60 2.04
N GLU A 36 -4.08 -3.30 2.08
CA GLU A 36 -4.97 -2.57 1.17
C GLU A 36 -4.11 -1.87 0.12
N ASN A 37 -4.30 -2.25 -1.13
CA ASN A 37 -3.53 -1.74 -2.25
C ASN A 37 -4.33 -0.69 -3.00
N ASP A 38 -3.72 0.45 -3.23
CA ASP A 38 -4.24 1.52 -4.08
C ASP A 38 -3.21 1.85 -5.16
N VAL A 39 -3.48 2.88 -5.97
CA VAL A 39 -2.57 3.31 -7.03
C VAL A 39 -1.25 3.79 -6.41
N ASP A 40 -0.16 3.14 -6.82
CA ASP A 40 1.21 3.39 -6.37
C ASP A 40 1.47 3.24 -4.87
N ILE A 41 0.47 2.86 -4.07
CA ILE A 41 0.61 2.72 -2.61
C ILE A 41 0.02 1.41 -2.11
N SER A 42 0.66 0.88 -1.08
CA SER A 42 0.15 -0.24 -0.29
C SER A 42 0.15 0.13 1.19
N TYR A 43 -0.95 -0.15 1.86
CA TYR A 43 -1.12 0.14 3.28
C TYR A 43 -1.19 -1.15 4.08
N ASP A 44 -0.46 -1.18 5.19
CA ASP A 44 -0.60 -2.20 6.23
C ASP A 44 -1.82 -1.85 7.08
N ILE A 45 -2.84 -2.69 7.01
CA ILE A 45 -4.11 -2.48 7.72
C ILE A 45 -4.17 -3.35 8.96
N LEU A 46 -4.53 -2.72 10.06
CA LEU A 46 -4.81 -3.36 11.33
C LEU A 46 -6.30 -3.25 11.63
N GLU A 47 -6.95 -4.36 11.89
CA GLU A 47 -8.31 -4.36 12.42
C GLU A 47 -8.29 -4.33 13.95
N THR A 48 -9.13 -3.48 14.54
CA THR A 48 -9.30 -3.39 15.99
C THR A 48 -10.75 -3.57 16.38
N ASN A 49 -10.99 -3.85 17.67
CA ASN A 49 -12.35 -3.86 18.22
C ASN A 49 -12.81 -2.49 18.72
N ILE A 50 -12.02 -1.43 18.49
CA ILE A 50 -12.41 -0.07 18.86
C ILE A 50 -13.56 0.38 17.96
N GLU A 51 -14.65 0.84 18.57
CA GLU A 51 -15.79 1.37 17.83
C GLU A 51 -15.49 2.78 17.35
N LEU A 52 -15.28 2.94 16.03
CA LEU A 52 -15.13 4.20 15.35
C LEU A 52 -16.37 4.51 14.52
N LYS A 53 -16.73 5.79 14.41
CA LYS A 53 -17.78 6.29 13.53
C LYS A 53 -17.18 6.98 12.32
N GLU A 54 -18.02 7.31 11.33
CA GLU A 54 -17.58 7.86 10.03
C GLU A 54 -16.73 9.13 10.16
N ASP A 55 -17.00 9.99 11.14
CA ASP A 55 -16.25 11.23 11.38
C ASP A 55 -15.18 11.11 12.48
N ASP A 56 -14.91 9.90 12.96
CA ASP A 56 -13.90 9.69 13.98
C ASP A 56 -12.49 9.68 13.36
N TYR A 57 -11.55 10.29 14.07
CA TYR A 57 -10.13 10.21 13.77
C TYR A 57 -9.35 10.04 15.05
N ALA A 58 -8.40 9.12 15.03
CA ALA A 58 -7.57 8.82 16.19
C ALA A 58 -6.18 8.36 15.78
N LEU A 59 -5.22 8.67 16.63
CA LEU A 59 -3.91 8.05 16.63
C LEU A 59 -3.98 6.81 17.51
N ILE A 60 -3.46 5.69 17.03
CA ILE A 60 -3.49 4.41 17.73
C ILE A 60 -2.12 4.14 18.33
N PHE A 61 -2.10 3.94 19.63
CA PHE A 61 -0.90 3.66 20.41
C PHE A 61 -0.94 2.27 21.02
N GLY A 62 0.21 1.62 21.10
CA GLY A 62 0.41 0.44 21.92
C GLY A 62 0.59 0.80 23.40
N VAL A 63 0.59 -0.20 24.26
CA VAL A 63 0.76 -0.04 25.71
C VAL A 63 2.09 0.63 26.12
N ASN A 64 3.09 0.57 25.25
CA ASN A 64 4.40 1.22 25.44
C ASN A 64 4.45 2.66 24.92
N ALA A 65 3.29 3.27 24.63
CA ALA A 65 3.15 4.59 24.03
C ALA A 65 3.79 4.75 22.62
N ASN A 66 4.06 3.65 21.94
CA ASN A 66 4.50 3.69 20.55
C ASN A 66 3.29 3.96 19.65
N LEU A 67 3.42 4.92 18.73
CA LEU A 67 2.44 5.12 17.67
C LEU A 67 2.47 3.91 16.74
N ILE A 68 1.31 3.27 16.59
CA ILE A 68 1.12 2.05 15.77
C ILE A 68 0.46 2.41 14.44
N GLY A 69 -0.48 3.34 14.44
CA GLY A 69 -1.21 3.69 13.24
C GLY A 69 -2.16 4.85 13.42
N ILE A 70 -2.90 5.11 12.36
CA ILE A 70 -3.90 6.18 12.25
C ILE A 70 -5.23 5.53 11.89
N SER A 71 -6.31 5.94 12.56
CA SER A 71 -7.64 5.44 12.20
C SER A 71 -8.00 5.85 10.78
N HIS A 72 -8.53 4.91 10.03
CA HIS A 72 -9.01 5.10 8.67
C HIS A 72 -10.42 4.52 8.55
N VAL A 73 -11.38 5.40 8.34
CA VAL A 73 -12.78 5.01 8.18
C VAL A 73 -13.18 5.28 6.73
N THR A 74 -13.48 4.23 6.00
CA THR A 74 -13.90 4.31 4.60
C THR A 74 -15.30 3.75 4.43
N LYS A 75 -16.03 4.30 3.47
CA LYS A 75 -17.33 3.79 3.05
C LYS A 75 -17.20 3.17 1.68
N VAL A 76 -17.50 1.87 1.59
CA VAL A 76 -17.50 1.12 0.32
C VAL A 76 -18.92 0.62 0.07
N GLY A 77 -19.67 1.33 -0.79
CA GLY A 77 -21.11 1.11 -0.95
C GLY A 77 -21.86 1.48 0.33
N ASP A 78 -22.58 0.52 0.91
CA ASP A 78 -23.29 0.68 2.20
C ASP A 78 -22.47 0.19 3.41
N GLU A 79 -21.28 -0.36 3.18
CA GLU A 79 -20.41 -0.88 4.23
C GLU A 79 -19.44 0.18 4.74
N ILE A 80 -19.38 0.38 6.06
CA ILE A 80 -18.40 1.24 6.72
C ILE A 80 -17.25 0.35 7.22
N ARG A 81 -16.09 0.48 6.59
CA ARG A 81 -14.85 -0.19 7.02
C ARG A 81 -14.10 0.72 7.98
N LYS A 82 -13.75 0.17 9.12
CA LYS A 82 -13.12 0.86 10.26
C LYS A 82 -11.77 0.24 10.51
N ASN A 83 -10.78 0.73 9.80
CA ASN A 83 -9.43 0.20 9.80
C ASN A 83 -8.45 1.14 10.52
N VAL A 84 -7.29 0.64 10.79
CA VAL A 84 -6.14 1.41 11.23
C VAL A 84 -5.05 1.24 10.20
N ILE A 85 -4.65 2.32 9.54
CA ILE A 85 -3.48 2.30 8.66
C ILE A 85 -2.23 2.28 9.53
N GLY A 86 -1.40 1.27 9.35
CA GLY A 86 -0.15 1.13 10.08
C GLY A 86 0.81 2.29 9.85
N ILE A 87 1.41 2.81 10.90
CA ILE A 87 2.30 3.99 10.81
C ILE A 87 3.51 3.71 9.91
N SER A 88 3.94 2.47 9.78
CA SER A 88 5.06 2.11 8.91
C SER A 88 4.74 2.37 7.43
N SER A 89 3.49 2.16 7.01
CA SER A 89 3.06 2.39 5.63
C SER A 89 2.97 3.86 5.23
N VAL A 90 2.76 4.75 6.19
CA VAL A 90 2.61 6.19 5.92
C VAL A 90 3.83 7.01 6.28
N LYS A 91 4.84 6.38 6.88
CA LYS A 91 6.04 7.07 7.34
C LYS A 91 6.76 7.80 6.20
N THR A 92 7.02 7.10 5.11
CA THR A 92 7.68 7.65 3.93
C THR A 92 6.88 8.81 3.34
N LEU A 93 5.56 8.65 3.24
CA LEU A 93 4.67 9.71 2.77
C LEU A 93 4.72 10.95 3.68
N ILE A 94 4.73 10.78 5.00
CA ILE A 94 4.84 11.90 5.96
C ILE A 94 6.20 12.61 5.81
N GLU A 95 7.27 11.86 5.63
CA GLU A 95 8.62 12.39 5.42
C GLU A 95 8.70 13.21 4.13
N GLU A 96 8.12 12.73 3.04
CA GLU A 96 8.04 13.44 1.76
C GLU A 96 7.20 14.72 1.85
N MET A 97 6.00 14.65 2.42
CA MET A 97 5.17 15.83 2.64
C MET A 97 5.90 16.91 3.45
N SER A 98 6.76 16.51 4.41
CA SER A 98 7.55 17.42 5.21
C SER A 98 8.76 17.99 4.46
N SER A 99 9.30 17.29 3.47
CA SER A 99 10.40 17.75 2.63
C SER A 99 10.00 18.80 1.60
N GLY A 100 8.71 18.86 1.25
CA GLY A 100 8.18 19.71 0.18
C GLY A 100 8.56 19.26 -1.23
N ILE A 101 9.12 18.07 -1.39
CA ILE A 101 9.43 17.45 -2.69
C ILE A 101 8.26 16.54 -3.06
N PRO A 102 7.57 16.79 -4.20
CA PRO A 102 6.47 15.93 -4.59
C PRO A 102 6.96 14.54 -5.00
N ALA A 103 6.38 13.50 -4.40
CA ALA A 103 6.60 12.12 -4.78
C ALA A 103 6.31 11.86 -6.27
N GLY A 104 7.08 10.98 -6.84
CA GLY A 104 6.79 10.45 -8.16
C GLY A 104 5.54 9.59 -8.15
N SER A 105 4.89 9.49 -9.33
CA SER A 105 3.75 8.61 -9.54
C SER A 105 3.95 7.83 -10.82
N MET A 106 3.56 6.56 -10.80
CA MET A 106 3.57 5.68 -11.95
C MET A 106 2.15 5.42 -12.49
N GLY A 107 1.16 5.37 -11.61
CA GLY A 107 -0.24 5.12 -11.95
C GLY A 107 -0.54 3.65 -12.15
N VAL A 108 -0.07 2.79 -11.24
CA VAL A 108 -0.33 1.34 -11.27
C VAL A 108 -0.91 0.87 -9.94
N LYS A 109 -1.82 -0.08 -10.03
CA LYS A 109 -2.32 -0.83 -8.88
C LYS A 109 -1.83 -2.26 -8.97
N CYS A 110 -1.23 -2.76 -7.89
CA CYS A 110 -0.60 -4.06 -7.87
C CYS A 110 -1.11 -4.91 -6.69
N THR A 111 -0.91 -6.22 -6.80
CA THR A 111 -1.14 -7.16 -5.69
C THR A 111 0.00 -8.16 -5.59
N ASN A 112 0.22 -8.70 -4.39
CA ASN A 112 1.23 -9.72 -4.18
C ASN A 112 0.80 -11.05 -4.83
N ILE A 113 1.74 -11.70 -5.49
CA ILE A 113 1.61 -13.11 -5.87
C ILE A 113 2.04 -13.92 -4.66
N THR A 114 1.07 -14.53 -3.96
CA THR A 114 1.41 -15.40 -2.83
C THR A 114 2.06 -16.70 -3.34
N LYS A 115 2.83 -17.34 -2.46
CA LYS A 115 3.49 -18.60 -2.80
C LYS A 115 2.50 -19.66 -3.27
N ASP A 116 1.34 -19.75 -2.62
CA ASP A 116 0.28 -20.70 -2.99
C ASP A 116 -0.26 -20.42 -4.41
N ILE A 117 -0.48 -19.14 -4.74
CA ILE A 117 -0.92 -18.73 -6.09
C ILE A 117 0.18 -19.04 -7.12
N SER A 118 1.43 -18.74 -6.79
CA SER A 118 2.59 -19.03 -7.66
C SER A 118 2.69 -20.53 -7.96
N GLU A 119 2.61 -21.39 -6.95
CA GLU A 119 2.69 -22.84 -7.09
C GLU A 119 1.47 -23.43 -7.81
N GLN A 120 0.25 -22.96 -7.50
CA GLN A 120 -0.99 -23.48 -8.06
C GLN A 120 -1.17 -23.10 -9.54
N PHE A 121 -0.78 -21.90 -9.92
CA PHE A 121 -1.02 -21.35 -11.26
C PHE A 121 0.27 -21.17 -12.07
N ASN A 122 1.41 -21.61 -11.56
CA ASN A 122 2.72 -21.44 -12.17
C ASN A 122 3.02 -19.97 -12.55
N PHE A 123 2.63 -19.04 -11.67
CA PHE A 123 2.99 -17.63 -11.82
C PHE A 123 4.47 -17.42 -11.46
N PRO A 124 5.19 -16.60 -12.24
CA PRO A 124 6.55 -16.20 -11.86
C PRO A 124 6.55 -15.34 -10.59
N GLU A 125 7.68 -15.30 -9.90
CA GLU A 125 7.89 -14.40 -8.76
C GLU A 125 7.78 -12.93 -9.19
N GLY A 126 7.24 -12.10 -8.31
CA GLY A 126 7.03 -10.67 -8.51
C GLY A 126 5.68 -10.19 -7.99
N ILE A 127 5.28 -8.99 -8.42
CA ILE A 127 3.98 -8.43 -8.11
C ILE A 127 3.12 -8.33 -9.37
N TYR A 128 1.83 -8.63 -9.22
CA TYR A 128 0.89 -8.63 -10.34
C TYR A 128 0.23 -7.26 -10.50
N VAL A 129 0.30 -6.68 -11.69
CA VAL A 129 -0.38 -5.44 -12.04
C VAL A 129 -1.86 -5.73 -12.28
N THR A 130 -2.72 -5.24 -11.39
CA THR A 130 -4.18 -5.40 -11.51
C THR A 130 -4.81 -4.32 -12.36
N GLU A 131 -4.24 -3.11 -12.31
CA GLU A 131 -4.76 -1.95 -13.04
C GLU A 131 -3.62 -1.00 -13.42
N VAL A 132 -3.77 -0.35 -14.57
CA VAL A 132 -2.93 0.76 -15.02
C VAL A 132 -3.85 1.92 -15.36
N GLU A 133 -3.67 3.06 -14.68
CA GLU A 133 -4.49 4.24 -14.92
C GLU A 133 -4.28 4.79 -16.32
N VAL A 134 -5.37 5.16 -16.98
CA VAL A 134 -5.33 5.78 -18.31
C VAL A 134 -4.57 7.11 -18.24
N ASP A 135 -3.74 7.37 -19.24
CA ASP A 135 -2.87 8.56 -19.33
C ASP A 135 -1.78 8.68 -18.28
N SER A 136 -1.64 7.66 -17.40
CA SER A 136 -0.55 7.60 -16.41
C SER A 136 0.84 7.42 -17.08
N PRO A 137 1.93 7.64 -16.33
CA PRO A 137 3.29 7.32 -16.76
C PRO A 137 3.47 5.86 -17.18
N ALA A 138 2.94 4.92 -16.41
CA ALA A 138 2.99 3.50 -16.74
C ALA A 138 2.23 3.16 -18.01
N TYR A 139 1.03 3.74 -18.19
CA TYR A 139 0.23 3.58 -19.41
C TYR A 139 1.00 4.07 -20.64
N LYS A 140 1.59 5.28 -20.57
CA LYS A 140 2.40 5.87 -21.65
C LYS A 140 3.65 5.07 -21.96
N ALA A 141 4.24 4.42 -20.97
CA ALA A 141 5.38 3.53 -21.16
C ALA A 141 4.99 2.18 -21.77
N GLY A 142 3.71 1.77 -21.70
CA GLY A 142 3.20 0.53 -22.28
C GLY A 142 3.02 -0.61 -21.28
N LEU A 143 3.00 -0.32 -19.97
CA LEU A 143 2.61 -1.29 -18.96
C LEU A 143 1.11 -1.61 -19.09
N GLN A 144 0.71 -2.81 -18.68
CA GLN A 144 -0.65 -3.31 -18.84
C GLN A 144 -1.07 -4.13 -17.61
N ALA A 145 -2.38 -4.18 -17.34
CA ALA A 145 -2.90 -5.17 -16.41
C ALA A 145 -2.54 -6.58 -16.88
N GLY A 146 -2.12 -7.43 -15.95
CA GLY A 146 -1.59 -8.76 -16.23
C GLY A 146 -0.07 -8.86 -16.29
N ASP A 147 0.65 -7.74 -16.24
CA ASP A 147 2.11 -7.75 -16.10
C ASP A 147 2.52 -8.22 -14.71
N ILE A 148 3.69 -8.86 -14.63
CA ILE A 148 4.30 -9.28 -13.36
C ILE A 148 5.63 -8.54 -13.24
N ILE A 149 5.68 -7.52 -12.39
CA ILE A 149 6.89 -6.71 -12.14
C ILE A 149 7.77 -7.44 -11.13
N TYR A 150 9.06 -7.58 -11.44
CA TYR A 150 10.03 -8.22 -10.56
C TYR A 150 11.29 -7.39 -10.30
N GLU A 151 11.51 -6.30 -11.05
CA GLU A 151 12.67 -5.42 -10.84
C GLU A 151 12.30 -3.95 -11.09
N TYR A 152 12.83 -3.06 -10.25
CA TYR A 152 12.71 -1.60 -10.32
C TYR A 152 14.10 -0.98 -10.17
N ASN A 153 14.59 -0.27 -11.19
CA ASN A 153 15.95 0.34 -11.23
C ASN A 153 17.07 -0.61 -10.78
N GLY A 154 17.01 -1.87 -11.18
CA GLY A 154 18.00 -2.90 -10.80
C GLY A 154 17.79 -3.50 -9.41
N GLY A 155 16.85 -2.99 -8.62
CA GLY A 155 16.45 -3.56 -7.34
C GLY A 155 15.33 -4.58 -7.50
N THR A 156 15.43 -5.73 -6.83
CA THR A 156 14.39 -6.76 -6.84
C THR A 156 13.13 -6.26 -6.14
N VAL A 157 11.97 -6.48 -6.75
CA VAL A 157 10.66 -6.21 -6.18
C VAL A 157 10.12 -7.49 -5.54
N GLY A 158 10.17 -7.57 -4.22
CA GLY A 158 9.72 -8.75 -3.46
C GLY A 158 8.26 -8.68 -3.02
N SER A 159 7.71 -7.47 -2.88
CA SER A 159 6.34 -7.24 -2.43
C SER A 159 5.78 -5.93 -3.00
N VAL A 160 4.44 -5.77 -2.94
CA VAL A 160 3.79 -4.51 -3.29
C VAL A 160 4.22 -3.38 -2.35
N GLN A 161 4.51 -3.69 -1.08
CA GLN A 161 5.02 -2.69 -0.13
C GLN A 161 6.41 -2.19 -0.54
N ASP A 162 7.35 -3.10 -0.88
CA ASP A 162 8.68 -2.71 -1.36
C ASP A 162 8.57 -1.83 -2.62
N PHE A 163 7.69 -2.21 -3.54
CA PHE A 163 7.45 -1.46 -4.78
C PHE A 163 6.87 -0.07 -4.51
N SER A 164 5.90 0.02 -3.60
CA SER A 164 5.33 1.29 -3.15
C SER A 164 6.41 2.20 -2.55
N ASP A 165 7.26 1.67 -1.67
CA ASP A 165 8.35 2.43 -1.07
C ASP A 165 9.36 2.92 -2.13
N MET A 166 9.68 2.08 -3.14
CA MET A 166 10.55 2.48 -4.26
C MET A 166 9.94 3.60 -5.12
N ILE A 167 8.62 3.55 -5.37
CA ILE A 167 7.91 4.62 -6.09
C ILE A 167 7.95 5.92 -5.28
N LEU A 168 7.65 5.84 -3.98
CA LEU A 168 7.63 6.98 -3.07
C LEU A 168 9.01 7.66 -2.95
N MET A 169 10.10 6.91 -3.08
CA MET A 169 11.47 7.44 -3.09
C MET A 169 11.89 8.11 -4.40
N SER A 170 11.07 8.01 -5.45
CA SER A 170 11.34 8.62 -6.75
C SER A 170 10.67 9.98 -6.85
N GLU A 171 11.29 10.90 -7.59
CA GLU A 171 10.78 12.25 -7.80
C GLU A 171 10.05 12.37 -9.15
N LYS A 172 9.19 13.37 -9.26
CA LYS A 172 8.59 13.72 -10.54
C LYS A 172 9.67 14.00 -11.59
N GLY A 173 9.56 13.32 -12.72
CA GLY A 173 10.46 13.49 -13.87
C GLY A 173 11.61 12.50 -13.92
N ASP A 174 11.82 11.72 -12.86
CA ASP A 174 12.77 10.61 -12.86
C ASP A 174 12.44 9.62 -13.96
N SER A 175 13.47 9.01 -14.52
CA SER A 175 13.34 7.90 -15.46
C SER A 175 13.72 6.62 -14.76
N VAL A 176 12.73 5.75 -14.53
CA VAL A 176 12.90 4.47 -13.84
C VAL A 176 12.79 3.32 -14.82
N THR A 177 13.62 2.30 -14.64
CA THR A 177 13.58 1.08 -15.44
C THR A 177 12.79 0.01 -14.71
N ILE A 178 11.80 -0.56 -15.39
CA ILE A 178 10.94 -1.63 -14.88
C ILE A 178 11.19 -2.88 -15.71
N LYS A 179 11.54 -4.00 -15.05
CA LYS A 179 11.51 -5.30 -15.70
C LYS A 179 10.30 -6.09 -15.24
N LEU A 180 9.64 -6.68 -16.19
CA LEU A 180 8.41 -7.41 -15.97
C LEU A 180 8.32 -8.65 -16.86
N LYS A 181 7.43 -9.54 -16.49
CA LYS A 181 7.04 -10.70 -17.29
C LYS A 181 5.60 -10.52 -17.74
N ARG A 182 5.36 -10.71 -19.03
CA ARG A 182 4.03 -10.63 -19.66
C ARG A 182 3.69 -11.97 -20.33
N THR A 183 2.48 -12.44 -20.08
CA THR A 183 1.99 -13.67 -20.71
C THR A 183 1.78 -13.47 -22.20
N GLY A 184 2.37 -14.34 -23.02
CA GLY A 184 2.13 -14.41 -24.46
C GLY A 184 0.87 -15.21 -24.81
N ARG A 185 0.50 -15.23 -26.11
CA ARG A 185 -0.68 -15.96 -26.60
C ARG A 185 -0.65 -17.47 -26.36
N GLY A 186 0.53 -18.04 -26.15
CA GLY A 186 0.73 -19.47 -25.87
C GLY A 186 0.78 -19.81 -24.38
N GLY A 187 0.62 -18.82 -23.50
CA GLY A 187 0.74 -19.02 -22.05
C GLY A 187 2.18 -18.93 -21.50
N GLU A 188 3.17 -18.77 -22.39
CA GLU A 188 4.55 -18.52 -21.98
C GLU A 188 4.74 -17.09 -21.51
N TYR A 189 5.64 -16.91 -20.52
CA TYR A 189 6.05 -15.59 -20.05
C TYR A 189 7.25 -15.08 -20.84
N ARG A 190 7.17 -13.80 -21.25
CA ARG A 190 8.27 -13.07 -21.90
C ARG A 190 8.75 -11.98 -20.97
N GLU A 191 10.07 -11.86 -20.86
CA GLU A 191 10.69 -10.77 -20.13
C GLU A 191 10.71 -9.52 -21.01
N LEU A 192 10.27 -8.41 -20.41
CA LEU A 192 10.21 -7.10 -21.05
C LEU A 192 10.82 -6.07 -20.12
N GLU A 193 11.40 -5.04 -20.72
CA GLU A 193 11.95 -3.90 -19.99
C GLU A 193 11.34 -2.61 -20.54
N TYR A 194 10.88 -1.77 -19.63
CA TYR A 194 10.30 -0.48 -19.94
C TYR A 194 10.96 0.62 -19.13
N THR A 195 11.12 1.79 -19.75
CA THR A 195 11.50 3.02 -19.06
C THR A 195 10.26 3.86 -18.82
N VAL A 196 9.97 4.13 -17.56
CA VAL A 196 8.84 4.95 -17.13
C VAL A 196 9.37 6.30 -16.66
N LYS A 197 8.85 7.39 -17.21
CA LYS A 197 9.13 8.74 -16.73
C LYS A 197 8.09 9.10 -15.67
N MET A 198 8.53 9.20 -14.42
CA MET A 198 7.65 9.44 -13.27
C MET A 198 6.85 10.73 -13.42
N GLY A 199 5.56 10.62 -13.16
CA GLY A 199 4.62 11.74 -13.13
C GLY A 199 4.57 12.45 -11.80
N LEU A 200 3.63 13.39 -11.67
CA LEU A 200 3.22 13.93 -10.38
C LEU A 200 2.10 13.06 -9.84
N ARG A 201 2.15 12.75 -8.57
CA ARG A 201 1.00 12.18 -7.88
C ARG A 201 -0.08 13.27 -7.81
N LEU A 202 -1.19 13.06 -8.50
CA LEU A 202 -2.36 13.93 -8.40
C LEU A 202 -3.19 13.47 -7.22
N ASP A 203 -3.57 14.40 -6.35
CA ASP A 203 -4.48 14.20 -5.22
C ASP A 203 -5.90 13.83 -5.69
#